data_88624f95a46d013ca7fbd63689c17b83
#
_entry.id   88624f95a46d013ca7fbd63689c17b83
#
_cell.length_a   1.000
_cell.length_b   1.000
_cell.length_c   1.000
_cell.angle_alpha   90.00
_cell.angle_beta   90.00
_cell.angle_gamma   90.00
#
_symmetry.space_group_name_H-M   'P 1'
#
loop_
_entity.id
_entity.type
_entity.pdbx_description
1 polymer ?
#
loop_
_entity_poly.entity_id
_entity_poly.type
_entity_poly.pdbx_seq_one_letter_code
_entity_poly.pdbx_strand_id
1 'polypeptide(L)'
;MKLAILGGTGSLGKGLASRWIKAGHDVLIGSRDLAKAKEISIKLGLDASSGMLNLDAAKSCELACLTVPFAHQESTLLSIDDALVNKILIDATVPLMPPKVMRVQLPEVGSAALNAQAILGTDTTVVSA
;
A
#
# COMPACT_ATOMS: atom_id res chain seq x y z
N MET A 1 -7.70 -12.41 8.52
CA MET A 1 -7.30 -12.08 7.14
C MET A 1 -5.89 -11.49 7.15
N LYS A 2 -5.07 -11.87 6.20
CA LYS A 2 -3.71 -11.35 6.09
C LYS A 2 -3.69 -10.12 5.20
N LEU A 3 -3.43 -8.97 5.79
CA LEU A 3 -3.47 -7.66 5.14
C LEU A 3 -2.06 -7.10 5.02
N ALA A 4 -1.68 -6.67 3.82
CA ALA A 4 -0.42 -5.98 3.61
C ALA A 4 -0.67 -4.48 3.43
N ILE A 5 0.15 -3.66 4.07
CA ILE A 5 0.14 -2.22 3.86
C ILE A 5 1.41 -1.87 3.10
N LEU A 6 1.26 -1.54 1.82
CA LEU A 6 2.36 -1.17 0.95
C LEU A 6 2.70 0.31 1.19
N GLY A 7 3.94 0.59 1.50
CA GLY A 7 4.35 1.91 1.97
C GLY A 7 3.92 2.17 3.41
N GLY A 8 3.83 1.13 4.24
CA GLY A 8 3.26 1.17 5.58
C GLY A 8 4.08 1.90 6.64
N THR A 9 5.22 2.50 6.26
CA THR A 9 6.05 3.26 7.20
C THR A 9 5.64 4.74 7.31
N GLY A 10 4.71 5.20 6.47
CA GLY A 10 4.16 6.55 6.56
C GLY A 10 3.06 6.67 7.62
N SER A 11 2.62 7.90 7.88
CA SER A 11 1.61 8.17 8.93
C SER A 11 0.28 7.46 8.69
N LEU A 12 -0.22 7.49 7.44
CA LEU A 12 -1.47 6.82 7.10
C LEU A 12 -1.34 5.30 7.25
N GLY A 13 -0.26 4.74 6.74
CA GLY A 13 -0.02 3.30 6.84
C GLY A 13 0.07 2.81 8.27
N LYS A 14 0.79 3.54 9.12
CA LYS A 14 0.90 3.20 10.55
C LYS A 14 -0.45 3.29 11.26
N GLY A 15 -1.26 4.30 10.93
CA GLY A 15 -2.58 4.46 11.51
C GLY A 15 -3.53 3.31 11.15
N LEU A 16 -3.56 2.92 9.88
CA LEU A 16 -4.35 1.79 9.41
C LEU A 16 -3.87 0.47 10.02
N ALA A 17 -2.55 0.28 10.06
CA ALA A 17 -1.96 -0.93 10.68
C ALA A 17 -2.40 -1.07 12.14
N SER A 18 -2.30 0.02 12.91
CA SER A 18 -2.70 0.00 14.32
C SER A 18 -4.17 -0.41 14.49
N ARG A 19 -5.05 0.13 13.67
CA ARG A 19 -6.49 -0.20 13.74
C ARG A 19 -6.77 -1.65 13.36
N TRP A 20 -6.13 -2.14 12.31
CA TRP A 20 -6.35 -3.50 11.82
C TRP A 20 -5.76 -4.55 12.77
N ILE A 21 -4.63 -4.24 13.41
CA ILE A 21 -4.06 -5.11 14.45
C ILE A 21 -5.04 -5.21 15.62
N LYS A 22 -5.60 -4.10 16.07
CA LYS A 22 -6.59 -4.09 17.15
C LYS A 22 -7.86 -4.87 16.79
N ALA A 23 -8.22 -4.90 15.51
CA ALA A 23 -9.37 -5.65 15.02
C ALA A 23 -9.08 -7.15 14.88
N GLY A 24 -7.86 -7.60 15.15
CA GLY A 24 -7.50 -9.02 15.13
C GLY A 24 -6.99 -9.53 13.79
N HIS A 25 -6.68 -8.64 12.84
CA HIS A 25 -6.13 -9.05 11.56
C HIS A 25 -4.62 -9.27 11.64
N ASP A 26 -4.11 -10.12 10.76
CA ASP A 26 -2.69 -10.36 10.59
C ASP A 26 -2.15 -9.33 9.60
N VAL A 27 -1.33 -8.39 10.09
CA VAL A 27 -0.88 -7.23 9.31
C VAL A 27 0.59 -7.37 8.93
N LEU A 28 0.88 -7.14 7.65
CA LEU A 28 2.24 -7.09 7.11
C LEU A 28 2.57 -5.64 6.73
N ILE A 29 3.76 -5.19 7.08
CA ILE A 29 4.23 -3.85 6.76
C ILE A 29 5.21 -3.93 5.60
N GLY A 30 4.80 -3.43 4.45
CA GLY A 30 5.64 -3.35 3.26
C GLY A 30 6.33 -2.00 3.14
N SER A 31 7.57 -2.01 2.70
CA SER A 31 8.35 -0.81 2.46
C SER A 31 9.38 -1.09 1.37
N ARG A 32 9.96 -0.04 0.81
CA ARG A 32 11.15 -0.15 -0.03
C ARG A 32 12.43 -0.24 0.81
N ASP A 33 12.35 0.01 2.11
CA ASP A 33 13.46 -0.09 3.07
C ASP A 33 13.11 -1.18 4.09
N LEU A 34 13.77 -2.33 3.97
CA LEU A 34 13.51 -3.49 4.83
C LEU A 34 13.76 -3.19 6.30
N ALA A 35 14.84 -2.49 6.63
CA ALA A 35 15.18 -2.17 8.02
C ALA A 35 14.09 -1.30 8.65
N LYS A 36 13.58 -0.33 7.91
CA LYS A 36 12.51 0.55 8.37
C LYS A 36 11.19 -0.19 8.54
N ALA A 37 10.87 -1.11 7.65
CA ALA A 37 9.68 -1.95 7.76
C ALA A 37 9.71 -2.78 9.05
N LYS A 38 10.84 -3.38 9.36
CA LYS A 38 11.02 -4.16 10.59
C LYS A 38 10.93 -3.30 11.84
N GLU A 39 11.55 -2.11 11.82
CA GLU A 39 11.47 -1.17 12.94
C GLU A 39 10.03 -0.76 13.24
N ILE A 40 9.26 -0.40 12.21
CA ILE A 40 7.87 0.00 12.38
C ILE A 40 7.01 -1.18 12.86
N SER A 41 7.26 -2.38 12.35
CA SER A 41 6.53 -3.58 12.81
C SER A 41 6.72 -3.80 14.31
N ILE A 42 7.93 -3.67 14.80
CA ILE A 42 8.23 -3.80 16.23
C ILE A 42 7.52 -2.71 17.03
N LYS A 43 7.55 -1.47 16.56
CA LYS A 43 6.86 -0.35 17.23
C LYS A 43 5.36 -0.54 17.31
N LEU A 44 4.77 -1.25 16.36
CA LEU A 44 3.34 -1.55 16.34
C LEU A 44 2.98 -2.79 17.17
N GLY A 45 3.94 -3.43 17.78
CA GLY A 45 3.72 -4.63 18.58
C GLY A 45 3.72 -5.92 17.77
N LEU A 46 4.15 -5.87 16.52
CA LEU A 46 4.29 -7.04 15.66
C LEU A 46 5.69 -7.62 15.78
N ASP A 47 5.84 -8.86 15.30
CA ASP A 47 7.16 -9.46 15.11
C ASP A 47 7.91 -8.72 13.98
N ALA A 48 9.24 -8.67 14.06
CA ALA A 48 10.06 -8.07 13.01
C ALA A 48 9.84 -8.75 11.66
N SER A 49 9.49 -10.03 11.64
CA SER A 49 9.18 -10.78 10.41
C SER A 49 7.94 -10.26 9.67
N SER A 50 7.10 -9.48 10.32
CA SER A 50 5.95 -8.81 9.67
C SER A 50 6.36 -7.60 8.85
N GLY A 51 7.58 -7.10 9.03
CA GLY A 51 8.15 -6.03 8.20
C GLY A 51 8.95 -6.63 7.05
N MET A 52 8.64 -6.22 5.82
CA MET A 52 9.25 -6.80 4.63
C MET A 52 9.24 -5.80 3.46
N LEU A 53 9.92 -6.15 2.38
CA LEU A 53 9.84 -5.34 1.16
C LEU A 53 8.42 -5.41 0.58
N ASN A 54 8.02 -4.36 -0.14
CA ASN A 54 6.67 -4.29 -0.74
C ASN A 54 6.34 -5.53 -1.57
N LEU A 55 7.28 -6.04 -2.36
CA LEU A 55 7.05 -7.23 -3.18
C LEU A 55 6.72 -8.45 -2.32
N ASP A 56 7.47 -8.67 -1.26
CA ASP A 56 7.25 -9.82 -0.37
C ASP A 56 5.93 -9.69 0.38
N ALA A 57 5.58 -8.49 0.81
CA ALA A 57 4.29 -8.22 1.44
C ALA A 57 3.13 -8.49 0.48
N ALA A 58 3.24 -8.04 -0.76
CA ALA A 58 2.22 -8.27 -1.79
C ALA A 58 2.05 -9.77 -2.09
N LYS A 59 3.13 -10.53 -2.13
CA LYS A 59 3.06 -11.98 -2.35
C LYS A 59 2.40 -12.73 -1.20
N SER A 60 2.57 -12.24 0.02
CA SER A 60 2.16 -12.96 1.24
C SER A 60 0.76 -12.60 1.72
N CYS A 61 0.14 -11.57 1.17
CA CYS A 61 -1.17 -11.09 1.63
C CYS A 61 -2.34 -11.67 0.85
N GLU A 62 -3.54 -11.53 1.41
CA GLU A 62 -4.80 -11.75 0.74
C GLU A 62 -5.35 -10.45 0.14
N LEU A 63 -5.12 -9.33 0.82
CA LEU A 63 -5.55 -8.00 0.42
C LEU A 63 -4.42 -7.02 0.72
N ALA A 64 -4.13 -6.12 -0.21
CA ALA A 64 -3.13 -5.08 -0.03
C ALA A 64 -3.77 -3.70 0.01
N CYS A 65 -3.20 -2.80 0.79
CA CYS A 65 -3.58 -1.39 0.83
C CYS A 65 -2.36 -0.53 0.47
N LEU A 66 -2.51 0.33 -0.53
CA LEU A 66 -1.45 1.23 -0.97
C LEU A 66 -1.59 2.58 -0.27
N THR A 67 -0.58 2.95 0.51
CA THR A 67 -0.59 4.17 1.34
C THR A 67 0.56 5.13 1.03
N VAL A 68 1.27 4.92 -0.08
CA VAL A 68 2.35 5.82 -0.50
C VAL A 68 1.79 7.15 -1.01
N PRO A 69 2.59 8.24 -1.04
CA PRO A 69 2.20 9.45 -1.76
C PRO A 69 1.91 9.13 -3.24
N PHE A 70 0.96 9.84 -3.84
CA PHE A 70 0.57 9.58 -5.24
C PHE A 70 1.75 9.59 -6.20
N ALA A 71 2.74 10.47 -5.97
CA ALA A 71 3.94 10.54 -6.79
C ALA A 71 4.72 9.21 -6.84
N HIS A 72 4.53 8.33 -5.85
CA HIS A 72 5.20 7.03 -5.77
C HIS A 72 4.27 5.86 -6.13
N GLN A 73 3.03 6.13 -6.54
CA GLN A 73 2.06 5.08 -6.88
C GLN A 73 2.59 4.17 -7.98
N GLU A 74 2.97 4.74 -9.10
CA GLU A 74 3.41 3.99 -10.27
C GLU A 74 4.65 3.15 -9.97
N SER A 75 5.68 3.76 -9.41
CA SER A 75 6.93 3.04 -9.10
C SER A 75 6.70 1.91 -8.09
N THR A 76 5.85 2.13 -7.10
CA THR A 76 5.54 1.10 -6.11
C THR A 76 4.79 -0.07 -6.75
N LEU A 77 3.76 0.21 -7.56
CA LEU A 77 2.97 -0.83 -8.21
C LEU A 77 3.78 -1.60 -9.25
N LEU A 78 4.66 -0.92 -10.00
CA LEU A 78 5.55 -1.62 -10.93
C LEU A 78 6.56 -2.52 -10.22
N SER A 79 6.97 -2.16 -9.00
CA SER A 79 7.93 -2.97 -8.22
C SER A 79 7.34 -4.28 -7.69
N ILE A 80 6.03 -4.40 -7.61
CA ILE A 80 5.36 -5.62 -7.13
C ILE A 80 4.84 -6.48 -8.26
N ASP A 81 4.91 -5.99 -9.52
CA ASP A 81 4.59 -6.69 -10.74
C ASP A 81 3.25 -7.45 -10.62
N ASP A 82 3.23 -8.76 -10.84
CA ASP A 82 2.02 -9.59 -10.81
C ASP A 82 1.72 -10.21 -9.44
N ALA A 83 2.38 -9.74 -8.39
CA ALA A 83 2.17 -10.29 -7.03
C ALA A 83 0.73 -10.13 -6.53
N LEU A 84 -0.04 -9.20 -7.09
CA LEU A 84 -1.44 -8.97 -6.72
C LEU A 84 -2.45 -9.60 -7.68
N VAL A 85 -2.02 -10.45 -8.59
CA VAL A 85 -2.93 -11.17 -9.49
C VAL A 85 -3.92 -11.99 -8.64
N ASN A 86 -5.21 -11.87 -8.96
CA ASN A 86 -6.32 -12.48 -8.23
C ASN A 86 -6.48 -12.00 -6.78
N LYS A 87 -5.90 -10.85 -6.45
CA LYS A 87 -6.03 -10.24 -5.14
C LYS A 87 -6.72 -8.88 -5.26
N ILE A 88 -7.00 -8.26 -4.11
CA ILE A 88 -7.64 -6.95 -4.04
C ILE A 88 -6.60 -5.93 -3.58
N LEU A 89 -6.53 -4.80 -4.29
CA LEU A 89 -5.76 -3.63 -3.87
C LEU A 89 -6.72 -2.52 -3.47
N ILE A 90 -6.61 -2.05 -2.24
CA ILE A 90 -7.26 -0.81 -1.79
C ILE A 90 -6.27 0.31 -2.05
N ASP A 91 -6.61 1.24 -2.93
CA ASP A 91 -5.77 2.39 -3.25
C ASP A 91 -6.21 3.59 -2.41
N ALA A 92 -5.39 3.96 -1.44
CA ALA A 92 -5.61 5.12 -0.59
C ALA A 92 -4.78 6.34 -1.04
N THR A 93 -4.17 6.29 -2.22
CA THR A 93 -3.41 7.43 -2.73
C THR A 93 -4.35 8.56 -3.16
N VAL A 94 -3.89 9.80 -2.98
CA VAL A 94 -4.64 10.99 -3.38
C VAL A 94 -3.74 11.84 -4.28
N PRO A 95 -4.17 12.18 -5.51
CA PRO A 95 -3.33 12.90 -6.47
C PRO A 95 -3.24 14.41 -6.13
N LEU A 96 -2.56 14.74 -5.03
CA LEU A 96 -2.25 16.11 -4.62
C LEU A 96 -0.88 16.50 -5.14
N MET A 97 -0.78 17.65 -5.80
CA MET A 97 0.46 18.11 -6.42
C MET A 97 0.96 19.39 -5.74
N PRO A 98 2.23 19.42 -5.28
CA PRO A 98 2.84 20.67 -4.80
C PRO A 98 2.96 21.72 -5.93
N PRO A 99 2.91 23.04 -5.63
CA PRO A 99 2.67 23.60 -4.28
C PRO A 99 1.19 23.65 -3.89
N LYS A 100 0.31 23.15 -4.75
CA LYS A 100 -1.15 23.20 -4.54
C LYS A 100 -1.64 21.91 -3.92
N VAL A 101 -1.05 21.53 -2.79
CA VAL A 101 -1.37 20.27 -2.11
C VAL A 101 -2.81 20.15 -1.64
N MET A 102 -3.53 21.29 -1.54
CA MET A 102 -4.95 21.29 -1.17
C MET A 102 -5.87 21.05 -2.37
N ARG A 103 -5.32 20.97 -3.58
CA ARG A 103 -6.07 20.68 -4.80
C ARG A 103 -5.80 19.25 -5.24
N VAL A 104 -6.86 18.54 -5.55
CA VAL A 104 -6.77 17.23 -6.20
C VAL A 104 -6.42 17.44 -7.67
N GLN A 105 -5.39 16.77 -8.15
CA GLN A 105 -5.01 16.73 -9.55
C GLN A 105 -5.40 15.38 -10.10
N LEU A 106 -6.30 15.36 -11.09
CA LEU A 106 -6.69 14.09 -11.70
C LEU A 106 -5.59 13.62 -12.66
N PRO A 107 -5.15 12.37 -12.57
CA PRO A 107 -4.25 11.80 -13.56
C PRO A 107 -4.95 11.68 -14.93
N GLU A 108 -4.17 11.45 -15.99
CA GLU A 108 -4.70 11.34 -17.35
C GLU A 108 -5.79 10.28 -17.51
N VAL A 109 -5.73 9.22 -16.73
CA VAL A 109 -6.72 8.14 -16.74
C VAL A 109 -7.90 8.40 -15.79
N GLY A 110 -8.02 9.63 -15.24
CA GLY A 110 -9.17 10.08 -14.44
C GLY A 110 -8.93 10.11 -12.95
N SER A 111 -8.71 8.98 -12.30
CA SER A 111 -8.50 8.91 -10.84
C SER A 111 -7.27 8.09 -10.49
N ALA A 112 -6.82 8.21 -9.23
CA ALA A 112 -5.71 7.39 -8.74
C ALA A 112 -6.03 5.90 -8.83
N ALA A 113 -7.26 5.49 -8.49
CA ALA A 113 -7.66 4.09 -8.56
C ALA A 113 -7.68 3.59 -10.00
N LEU A 114 -8.17 4.39 -10.97
CA LEU A 114 -8.13 4.02 -12.39
C LEU A 114 -6.70 3.91 -12.90
N ASN A 115 -5.82 4.81 -12.46
CA ASN A 115 -4.40 4.73 -12.80
C ASN A 115 -3.76 3.44 -12.28
N ALA A 116 -4.05 3.08 -11.03
CA ALA A 116 -3.58 1.83 -10.45
C ALA A 116 -4.11 0.62 -11.22
N GLN A 117 -5.38 0.63 -11.60
CA GLN A 117 -5.99 -0.45 -12.38
C GLN A 117 -5.32 -0.60 -13.74
N ALA A 118 -4.99 0.52 -14.40
CA ALA A 118 -4.31 0.50 -15.68
C ALA A 118 -2.89 -0.10 -15.57
N ILE A 119 -2.19 0.18 -14.48
CA ILE A 119 -0.85 -0.35 -14.23
C ILE A 119 -0.90 -1.86 -13.94
N LEU A 120 -1.85 -2.30 -13.11
CA LEU A 120 -1.92 -3.67 -12.63
C LEU A 120 -2.65 -4.62 -13.61
N GLY A 121 -3.43 -4.08 -14.55
CA GLY A 121 -4.20 -4.89 -15.49
C GLY A 121 -5.51 -5.39 -14.90
N THR A 122 -6.15 -6.35 -15.58
CA THR A 122 -7.51 -6.78 -15.27
C THR A 122 -7.58 -7.90 -14.22
N ASP A 123 -6.46 -8.53 -13.89
CA ASP A 123 -6.44 -9.66 -12.96
C ASP A 123 -6.31 -9.25 -11.48
N THR A 124 -6.22 -7.95 -11.22
CA THR A 124 -6.23 -7.38 -9.88
C THR A 124 -7.46 -6.50 -9.72
N THR A 125 -8.21 -6.69 -8.66
CA THR A 125 -9.35 -5.82 -8.34
C THR A 125 -8.87 -4.62 -7.54
N VAL A 126 -9.07 -3.42 -8.08
CA VAL A 126 -8.68 -2.17 -7.42
C VAL A 126 -9.91 -1.48 -6.85
N VAL A 127 -9.83 -1.12 -5.57
CA VAL A 127 -10.90 -0.40 -4.85
C VAL A 127 -10.32 0.93 -4.38
N SER A 128 -11.04 2.02 -4.64
CA SER A 128 -10.67 3.35 -4.13
C SER A 128 -11.13 3.52 -2.70
N ALA A 129 -10.25 4.06 -1.89
CA ALA A 129 -10.57 4.37 -0.49
C ALA A 129 -10.66 5.87 -0.25
#